data_7bc1fe93ef77d6b76d36e8a41fbd37f6
#
_entry.id   7bc1fe93ef77d6b76d36e8a41fbd37f6
#
_cell.length_a   1.000
_cell.length_b   1.000
_cell.length_c   1.000
_cell.angle_alpha   90.00
_cell.angle_beta   90.00
_cell.angle_gamma   90.00
#
_symmetry.space_group_name_H-M   'P 1'
#
loop_
_entity.id
_entity.type
_entity.pdbx_description
1 polymer ?
#
loop_
_entity_poly.entity_id
_entity_poly.type
_entity_poly.pdbx_seq_one_letter_code
_entity_poly.pdbx_strand_id
1 'polypeptide(L)'
;MPSLVGSEMCIRDRRVAPKPPSWMTPEAKAEWRRVVPELTRLDLLKAEDRAVLTHYCETWATYVVALRQVRADGITVTNRSRRKDGTETTWSTRNPAVAVMERAGQQLLRAAREFGLTPSAESELAGEAGRGAQTPIAPGDNPFA
;
A
#
# COMPACT_ATOMS: atom_id res chain seq x y z
N MET A 1 1.74 -35.62 -33.32
CA MET A 1 0.95 -34.54 -32.73
C MET A 1 1.83 -33.80 -31.75
N PRO A 2 2.22 -32.58 -31.99
CA PRO A 2 2.93 -31.81 -30.99
C PRO A 2 1.98 -31.48 -29.86
N SER A 3 2.38 -31.85 -28.65
CA SER A 3 1.62 -31.63 -27.43
C SER A 3 1.53 -30.12 -27.14
N LEU A 4 0.37 -29.54 -27.27
CA LEU A 4 0.05 -28.14 -26.95
C LEU A 4 0.03 -27.84 -25.43
N VAL A 5 0.35 -28.83 -24.60
CA VAL A 5 0.28 -28.72 -23.13
C VAL A 5 1.37 -27.83 -22.54
N GLY A 6 2.47 -27.58 -23.25
CA GLY A 6 3.60 -26.76 -22.75
C GLY A 6 3.40 -25.25 -22.86
N SER A 7 2.58 -24.75 -23.79
CA SER A 7 2.42 -23.31 -24.00
C SER A 7 1.34 -22.68 -23.13
N GLU A 8 0.34 -23.42 -22.70
CA GLU A 8 -0.70 -22.89 -21.82
C GLU A 8 -0.25 -22.77 -20.36
N MET A 9 0.66 -23.63 -19.89
CA MET A 9 1.27 -23.52 -18.56
C MET A 9 2.15 -22.27 -18.43
N CYS A 10 2.87 -21.87 -19.47
CA CYS A 10 3.70 -20.64 -19.47
C CYS A 10 2.88 -19.35 -19.46
N ILE A 11 1.64 -19.35 -19.93
CA ILE A 11 0.74 -18.18 -19.96
C ILE A 11 0.08 -17.95 -18.59
N ARG A 12 -0.21 -19.01 -17.83
CA ARG A 12 -0.81 -18.93 -16.49
C ARG A 12 0.16 -18.44 -15.41
N ASP A 13 1.46 -18.61 -15.61
CA ASP A 13 2.47 -18.27 -14.62
C ASP A 13 3.07 -16.85 -14.81
N ARG A 14 2.67 -16.14 -15.86
CA ARG A 14 3.08 -14.76 -16.06
C ARG A 14 2.25 -13.85 -15.16
N ARG A 15 2.86 -13.39 -14.07
CA ARG A 15 2.27 -12.38 -13.19
C ARG A 15 2.07 -11.09 -13.98
N VAL A 16 0.81 -10.72 -14.21
CA VAL A 16 0.44 -9.51 -14.93
C VAL A 16 0.05 -8.44 -13.91
N ALA A 17 0.72 -7.29 -13.98
CA ALA A 17 0.39 -6.17 -13.11
C ALA A 17 -1.07 -5.73 -13.31
N PRO A 18 -1.81 -5.44 -12.24
CA PRO A 18 -3.19 -4.98 -12.34
C PRO A 18 -3.26 -3.58 -12.97
N LYS A 19 -4.38 -3.27 -13.63
CA LYS A 19 -4.66 -1.93 -14.14
C LYS A 19 -5.36 -1.08 -13.08
N PRO A 20 -5.05 0.22 -12.98
CA PRO A 20 -5.70 1.10 -12.01
C PRO A 20 -7.19 1.26 -12.33
N PRO A 21 -8.07 1.30 -11.33
CA PRO A 21 -9.47 1.66 -11.53
C PRO A 21 -9.61 3.06 -12.14
N SER A 22 -10.60 3.23 -13.03
CA SER A 22 -10.84 4.52 -13.69
C SER A 22 -11.24 5.64 -12.73
N TRP A 23 -11.93 5.28 -11.65
CA TRP A 23 -12.46 6.19 -10.63
C TRP A 23 -11.42 6.65 -9.58
N MET A 24 -10.20 6.14 -9.59
CA MET A 24 -9.15 6.56 -8.66
C MET A 24 -8.87 8.07 -8.75
N THR A 25 -8.54 8.66 -7.60
CA THR A 25 -8.12 10.06 -7.53
C THR A 25 -6.81 10.31 -8.30
N PRO A 26 -6.56 11.54 -8.78
CA PRO A 26 -5.31 11.86 -9.47
C PRO A 26 -4.05 11.57 -8.64
N GLU A 27 -4.09 11.89 -7.34
CA GLU A 27 -2.99 11.60 -6.40
C GLU A 27 -2.74 10.10 -6.25
N ALA A 28 -3.82 9.31 -6.12
CA ALA A 28 -3.71 7.85 -6.05
C ALA A 28 -3.19 7.24 -7.35
N LYS A 29 -3.60 7.76 -8.52
CA LYS A 29 -3.06 7.34 -9.81
C LYS A 29 -1.58 7.68 -9.96
N ALA A 30 -1.13 8.80 -9.44
CA ALA A 30 0.29 9.17 -9.45
C ALA A 30 1.11 8.18 -8.62
N GLU A 31 0.64 7.83 -7.42
CA GLU A 31 1.28 6.83 -6.56
C GLU A 31 1.27 5.44 -7.21
N TRP A 32 0.17 5.03 -7.85
CA TRP A 32 0.09 3.79 -8.63
C TRP A 32 1.19 3.69 -9.69
N ARG A 33 1.37 4.77 -10.48
CA ARG A 33 2.42 4.82 -11.51
C ARG A 33 3.83 4.76 -10.93
N ARG A 34 4.00 5.21 -9.69
CA ARG A 34 5.28 5.17 -8.99
C ARG A 34 5.63 3.77 -8.49
N VAL A 35 4.68 3.06 -7.88
CA VAL A 35 4.96 1.78 -7.18
C VAL A 35 4.86 0.56 -8.08
N VAL A 36 3.92 0.54 -9.04
CA VAL A 36 3.66 -0.65 -9.87
C VAL A 36 4.87 -1.11 -10.67
N PRO A 37 5.66 -0.24 -11.33
CA PRO A 37 6.83 -0.69 -12.08
C PRO A 37 7.83 -1.44 -11.20
N GLU A 38 8.10 -0.96 -9.99
CA GLU A 38 9.04 -1.60 -9.07
C GLU A 38 8.50 -2.92 -8.52
N LEU A 39 7.25 -2.95 -8.10
CA LEU A 39 6.61 -4.18 -7.63
C LEU A 39 6.50 -5.24 -8.73
N THR A 40 6.33 -4.82 -9.98
CA THR A 40 6.34 -5.72 -11.14
C THR A 40 7.74 -6.25 -11.42
N ARG A 41 8.77 -5.41 -11.32
CA ARG A 41 10.17 -5.80 -11.49
C ARG A 41 10.58 -6.83 -10.45
N LEU A 42 10.07 -6.72 -9.22
CA LEU A 42 10.31 -7.65 -8.12
C LEU A 42 9.41 -8.90 -8.16
N ASP A 43 8.56 -9.03 -9.17
CA ASP A 43 7.57 -10.12 -9.32
C ASP A 43 6.65 -10.30 -8.10
N LEU A 44 6.27 -9.19 -7.46
CA LEU A 44 5.44 -9.16 -6.25
C LEU A 44 3.95 -8.95 -6.54
N LEU A 45 3.56 -8.53 -7.76
CA LEU A 45 2.18 -8.21 -8.11
C LEU A 45 1.51 -9.30 -8.93
N LYS A 46 0.25 -9.56 -8.59
CA LYS A 46 -0.71 -10.37 -9.34
C LYS A 46 -1.91 -9.52 -9.74
N ALA A 47 -2.69 -9.98 -10.71
CA ALA A 47 -3.92 -9.30 -11.13
C ALA A 47 -4.94 -9.16 -9.98
N GLU A 48 -4.97 -10.12 -9.06
CA GLU A 48 -5.84 -10.17 -7.88
C GLU A 48 -5.50 -9.11 -6.84
N ASP A 49 -4.27 -8.60 -6.81
CA ASP A 49 -3.81 -7.61 -5.82
C ASP A 49 -4.37 -6.19 -6.10
N ARG A 50 -5.16 -6.04 -7.18
CA ARG A 50 -5.75 -4.76 -7.59
C ARG A 50 -6.47 -4.03 -6.46
N ALA A 51 -7.28 -4.73 -5.67
CA ALA A 51 -8.07 -4.11 -4.61
C ALA A 51 -7.19 -3.58 -3.48
N VAL A 52 -6.19 -4.37 -3.05
CA VAL A 52 -5.26 -4.00 -1.97
C VAL A 52 -4.35 -2.87 -2.41
N LEU A 53 -3.85 -2.92 -3.64
CA LEU A 53 -3.03 -1.84 -4.21
C LEU A 53 -3.82 -0.54 -4.41
N THR A 54 -5.10 -0.64 -4.81
CA THR A 54 -6.00 0.52 -4.86
C THR A 54 -6.18 1.13 -3.48
N HIS A 55 -6.41 0.32 -2.46
CA HIS A 55 -6.52 0.78 -1.08
C HIS A 55 -5.24 1.50 -0.61
N TYR A 56 -4.07 0.95 -0.89
CA TYR A 56 -2.78 1.59 -0.59
C TYR A 56 -2.68 2.97 -1.23
N CYS A 57 -2.94 3.08 -2.54
CA CYS A 57 -2.82 4.33 -3.28
C CYS A 57 -3.84 5.39 -2.84
N GLU A 58 -5.10 5.00 -2.57
CA GLU A 58 -6.12 5.93 -2.06
C GLU A 58 -5.85 6.36 -0.61
N THR A 59 -5.26 5.48 0.20
CA THR A 59 -4.80 5.83 1.55
C THR A 59 -3.68 6.87 1.49
N TRP A 60 -2.73 6.73 0.55
CA TRP A 60 -1.71 7.74 0.28
C TRP A 60 -2.34 9.07 -0.12
N ALA A 61 -3.29 9.08 -1.05
CA ALA A 61 -3.98 10.29 -1.48
C ALA A 61 -4.71 10.97 -0.30
N THR A 62 -5.39 10.20 0.54
CA THR A 62 -6.06 10.69 1.74
C THR A 62 -5.06 11.32 2.72
N TYR A 63 -3.92 10.66 2.95
CA TYR A 63 -2.86 11.20 3.80
C TYR A 63 -2.35 12.55 3.28
N VAL A 64 -2.07 12.66 1.98
CA VAL A 64 -1.57 13.88 1.35
C VAL A 64 -2.58 15.03 1.45
N VAL A 65 -3.87 14.76 1.20
CA VAL A 65 -4.93 15.77 1.32
C VAL A 65 -5.05 16.27 2.76
N ALA A 66 -5.12 15.35 3.72
CA ALA A 66 -5.20 15.72 5.15
C ALA A 66 -3.97 16.49 5.62
N LEU A 67 -2.77 16.10 5.18
CA LEU A 67 -1.52 16.80 5.48
C LEU A 67 -1.52 18.24 4.93
N ARG A 68 -1.99 18.43 3.68
CA ARG A 68 -2.12 19.75 3.07
C ARG A 68 -3.08 20.63 3.87
N GLN A 69 -4.20 20.07 4.31
CA GLN A 69 -5.19 20.80 5.12
C GLN A 69 -4.61 21.18 6.49
N VAL A 70 -3.93 20.26 7.18
CA VAL A 70 -3.26 20.57 8.46
C VAL A 70 -2.19 21.66 8.29
N ARG A 71 -1.46 21.66 7.18
CA ARG A 71 -0.47 22.70 6.88
C ARG A 71 -1.10 24.08 6.63
N ALA A 72 -2.28 24.10 6.00
CA ALA A 72 -3.01 25.34 5.72
C ALA A 72 -3.69 25.91 6.96
N ASP A 73 -4.37 25.07 7.75
CA ASP A 73 -5.26 25.49 8.83
C ASP A 73 -4.61 25.41 10.22
N GLY A 74 -3.48 24.68 10.32
CA GLY A 74 -2.81 24.39 11.59
C GLY A 74 -3.33 23.15 12.32
N ILE A 75 -2.66 22.78 13.38
CA ILE A 75 -2.99 21.63 14.24
C ILE A 75 -4.27 21.89 15.04
N THR A 76 -4.54 23.16 15.37
CA THR A 76 -5.74 23.63 16.05
C THR A 76 -6.49 24.62 15.18
N VAL A 77 -7.81 24.56 15.22
CA VAL A 77 -8.70 25.49 14.54
C VAL A 77 -9.50 26.26 15.57
N THR A 78 -9.69 27.56 15.32
CA THR A 78 -10.50 28.42 16.16
C THR A 78 -11.92 28.46 15.63
N ASN A 79 -12.87 28.05 16.46
CA ASN A 79 -14.29 28.11 16.17
C ASN A 79 -14.87 29.37 16.77
N ARG A 80 -15.90 29.92 16.10
CA ARG A 80 -16.67 31.07 16.58
C ARG A 80 -18.14 30.71 16.60
N SER A 81 -18.82 31.08 17.66
CA SER A 81 -20.26 31.03 17.74
C SER A 81 -20.78 32.38 18.19
N ARG A 82 -21.81 32.88 17.50
CA ARG A 82 -22.52 34.10 17.87
C ARG A 82 -23.90 33.75 18.41
N ARG A 83 -24.16 34.12 19.64
CA ARG A 83 -25.49 33.97 20.25
C ARG A 83 -26.46 35.00 19.72
N LYS A 84 -27.79 34.73 19.90
CA LYS A 84 -28.82 35.65 19.49
C LYS A 84 -28.78 37.03 20.20
N ASP A 85 -28.14 37.08 21.37
CA ASP A 85 -27.89 38.30 22.15
C ASP A 85 -26.71 39.13 21.65
N GLY A 86 -26.04 38.70 20.59
CA GLY A 86 -24.88 39.39 20.03
C GLY A 86 -23.53 38.96 20.63
N THR A 87 -23.51 38.14 21.67
CA THR A 87 -22.28 37.67 22.33
C THR A 87 -21.53 36.69 21.42
N GLU A 88 -20.26 36.94 21.17
CA GLU A 88 -19.39 36.03 20.44
C GLU A 88 -18.57 35.19 21.43
N THR A 89 -18.53 33.90 21.20
CA THR A 89 -17.69 32.95 21.94
C THR A 89 -16.73 32.32 20.96
N THR A 90 -15.45 32.32 21.31
CA THR A 90 -14.38 31.66 20.55
C THR A 90 -13.78 30.54 21.37
N TRP A 91 -13.50 29.41 20.75
CA TRP A 91 -12.78 28.31 21.36
C TRP A 91 -11.91 27.59 20.33
N SER A 92 -10.81 27.03 20.78
CA SER A 92 -9.89 26.26 19.94
C SER A 92 -10.18 24.77 20.09
N THR A 93 -10.20 24.05 18.97
CA THR A 93 -10.30 22.59 18.92
C THR A 93 -9.19 22.02 18.06
N ARG A 94 -8.85 20.76 18.30
CA ARG A 94 -7.94 20.04 17.42
C ARG A 94 -8.54 20.00 16.01
N ASN A 95 -7.70 20.28 15.00
CA ASN A 95 -8.13 20.19 13.61
C ASN A 95 -8.52 18.72 13.28
N PRO A 96 -9.75 18.47 12.80
CA PRO A 96 -10.19 17.11 12.44
C PRO A 96 -9.29 16.42 11.40
N ALA A 97 -8.66 17.18 10.51
CA ALA A 97 -7.75 16.66 9.51
C ALA A 97 -6.51 15.98 10.12
N VAL A 98 -6.11 16.34 11.34
CA VAL A 98 -5.00 15.69 12.06
C VAL A 98 -5.32 14.22 12.33
N ALA A 99 -6.52 13.92 12.80
CA ALA A 99 -6.94 12.54 13.05
C ALA A 99 -7.02 11.70 11.76
N VAL A 100 -7.47 12.31 10.66
CA VAL A 100 -7.50 11.66 9.34
C VAL A 100 -6.08 11.36 8.87
N MET A 101 -5.18 12.32 8.98
CA MET A 101 -3.76 12.19 8.60
C MET A 101 -3.07 11.06 9.38
N GLU A 102 -3.24 11.03 10.72
CA GLU A 102 -2.64 10.01 11.59
C GLU A 102 -3.17 8.60 11.24
N ARG A 103 -4.48 8.47 11.07
CA ARG A 103 -5.10 7.19 10.71
C ARG A 103 -4.66 6.71 9.33
N ALA A 104 -4.67 7.59 8.34
CA ALA A 104 -4.21 7.27 6.99
C ALA A 104 -2.72 6.89 7.00
N GLY A 105 -1.87 7.59 7.76
CA GLY A 105 -0.45 7.26 7.93
C GLY A 105 -0.23 5.86 8.50
N GLN A 106 -0.99 5.47 9.53
CA GLN A 106 -0.91 4.13 10.11
C GLN A 106 -1.36 3.04 9.13
N GLN A 107 -2.46 3.27 8.40
CA GLN A 107 -2.94 2.34 7.38
C GLN A 107 -1.95 2.21 6.22
N LEU A 108 -1.36 3.33 5.81
CA LEU A 108 -0.33 3.34 4.76
C LEU A 108 0.87 2.47 5.13
N LEU A 109 1.39 2.60 6.36
CA LEU A 109 2.51 1.78 6.84
C LEU A 109 2.17 0.29 6.88
N ARG A 110 0.95 -0.07 7.28
CA ARG A 110 0.50 -1.47 7.26
C ARG A 110 0.44 -2.01 5.84
N ALA A 111 -0.21 -1.29 4.93
CA ALA A 111 -0.31 -1.70 3.53
C ALA A 111 1.07 -1.73 2.84
N ALA A 112 1.97 -0.80 3.15
CA ALA A 112 3.32 -0.79 2.62
C ALA A 112 4.12 -2.05 3.02
N ARG A 113 3.92 -2.56 4.24
CA ARG A 113 4.54 -3.82 4.70
C ARG A 113 4.06 -5.03 3.91
N GLU A 114 2.77 -5.11 3.61
CA GLU A 114 2.18 -6.20 2.81
C GLU A 114 2.80 -6.30 1.40
N PHE A 115 3.19 -5.17 0.82
CA PHE A 115 3.84 -5.11 -0.48
C PHE A 115 5.38 -5.12 -0.42
N GLY A 116 5.98 -5.27 0.75
CA GLY A 116 7.43 -5.23 0.89
C GLY A 116 8.06 -3.87 0.58
N LEU A 117 7.30 -2.78 0.68
CA LEU A 117 7.79 -1.43 0.41
C LEU A 117 8.58 -0.81 1.58
N THR A 118 8.81 -1.57 2.65
CA THR A 118 9.64 -1.16 3.78
C THR A 118 10.91 -2.01 3.82
N PRO A 119 12.06 -1.46 4.23
CA PRO A 119 13.33 -2.21 4.25
C PRO A 119 13.27 -3.51 5.06
N SER A 120 12.51 -3.54 6.17
CA SER A 120 12.32 -4.74 6.98
C SER A 120 11.50 -5.80 6.27
N ALA A 121 10.39 -5.41 5.61
CA ALA A 121 9.55 -6.33 4.85
C ALA A 121 10.27 -6.86 3.60
N GLU A 122 11.08 -6.03 2.95
CA GLU A 122 11.91 -6.46 1.81
C GLU A 122 12.91 -7.54 2.24
N SER A 123 13.56 -7.39 3.39
CA SER A 123 14.49 -8.38 3.91
C SER A 123 13.82 -9.70 4.33
N GLU A 124 12.60 -9.64 4.86
CA GLU A 124 11.79 -10.82 5.21
C GLU A 124 11.40 -11.60 3.94
N LEU A 125 10.90 -10.91 2.91
CA LEU A 125 10.55 -11.52 1.63
C LEU A 125 11.75 -12.13 0.92
N ALA A 126 12.90 -11.46 0.94
CA ALA A 126 14.16 -12.00 0.40
C ALA A 126 14.63 -13.24 1.19
N GLY A 127 14.46 -13.25 2.51
CA GLY A 127 14.79 -14.39 3.37
C GLY A 127 13.88 -15.59 3.15
N GLU A 128 12.62 -15.39 2.84
CA GLU A 128 11.66 -16.46 2.50
C GLU A 128 11.94 -17.04 1.11
N ALA A 129 12.24 -16.21 0.13
CA ALA A 129 12.63 -16.64 -1.21
C ALA A 129 13.92 -17.50 -1.18
N GLY A 130 14.88 -17.13 -0.32
CA GLY A 130 16.12 -17.91 -0.12
C GLY A 130 15.88 -19.26 0.58
N ARG A 131 14.89 -19.38 1.45
CA ARG A 131 14.51 -20.63 2.12
C ARG A 131 13.74 -21.60 1.22
N GLY A 132 12.98 -21.08 0.25
CA GLY A 132 12.29 -21.89 -0.75
C GLY A 132 13.21 -22.55 -1.77
N ALA A 133 14.47 -22.10 -1.87
CA ALA A 133 15.50 -22.65 -2.77
C ALA A 133 16.37 -23.72 -2.10
N GLN A 134 16.07 -24.16 -0.88
CA GLN A 134 16.77 -25.30 -0.28
C GLN A 134 16.36 -26.58 -1.01
N THR A 135 17.31 -27.12 -1.77
CA THR A 135 17.23 -28.42 -2.44
C THR A 135 16.79 -29.49 -1.42
N PRO A 136 15.85 -30.39 -1.78
CA PRO A 136 15.54 -31.53 -0.92
C PRO A 136 16.84 -32.31 -0.64
N ILE A 137 17.12 -32.54 0.63
CA ILE A 137 18.23 -33.43 1.05
C ILE A 137 17.98 -34.80 0.40
N ALA A 138 18.94 -35.25 -0.43
CA ALA A 138 18.84 -36.53 -1.07
C ALA A 138 18.71 -37.65 0.01
N PRO A 139 17.83 -38.65 -0.19
CA PRO A 139 17.73 -39.76 0.74
C PRO A 139 19.04 -40.56 0.77
N GLY A 140 19.87 -40.29 1.73
CA GLY A 140 21.19 -40.92 1.89
C GLY A 140 22.15 -40.13 2.78
N ASP A 141 21.89 -38.84 2.98
CA ASP A 141 22.72 -37.95 3.82
C ASP A 141 22.08 -37.74 5.21
N ASN A 142 21.84 -38.85 5.91
CA ASN A 142 21.45 -38.76 7.30
C ASN A 142 22.71 -38.81 8.18
N PRO A 143 23.15 -37.66 8.78
CA PRO A 143 24.35 -37.63 9.63
C PRO A 143 24.18 -38.39 10.97
N PHE A 144 23.01 -38.99 11.22
CA PHE A 144 22.66 -39.76 12.40
C PHE A 144 22.29 -41.22 12.09
N ALA A 145 22.57 -41.69 10.88
CA ALA A 145 22.42 -43.11 10.51
C ALA A 145 23.69 -43.91 10.80
#